data_2de1aa4f43281f4e2254fb0b43e1f090
#
_entry.id   2de1aa4f43281f4e2254fb0b43e1f090
#
_cell.length_a   1.000
_cell.length_b   1.000
_cell.length_c   1.000
_cell.angle_alpha   90.00
_cell.angle_beta   90.00
_cell.angle_gamma   90.00
#
_symmetry.space_group_name_H-M   'P 1'
#
loop_
_entity.id
_entity.type
_entity.pdbx_description
1 polymer ?
#
loop_
_entity_poly.entity_id
_entity_poly.type
_entity_poly.pdbx_seq_one_letter_code
_entity_poly.pdbx_strand_id
1 'polypeptide(L)'
;MNKFESLVDEYYKRVPITIDKRMPIGLSGIYTSFHGILLNANLTQNEYHSVLAEEIGHYETTAGDIIDLTNVQNKKLEIIARRWGYKKIVKLDDLIECYERYITTVEEICAHLEIVPEFLEECLVHYRQQYGQDVFYEDYLIILDPLDIKRKKDLAL
;
A
#
# COMPACT_ATOMS: atom_id res chain seq x y z
N MET A 1 9.87 -15.97 4.97
CA MET A 1 8.51 -15.39 4.86
C MET A 1 8.59 -14.10 4.04
N ASN A 2 7.85 -14.01 2.96
CA ASN A 2 7.78 -12.79 2.16
C ASN A 2 6.85 -11.76 2.83
N LYS A 3 6.78 -10.55 2.26
CA LYS A 3 6.00 -9.45 2.86
C LYS A 3 4.50 -9.72 2.84
N PHE A 4 4.00 -10.39 1.79
CA PHE A 4 2.60 -10.81 1.73
C PHE A 4 2.28 -11.79 2.86
N GLU A 5 3.10 -12.83 3.02
CA GLU A 5 2.92 -13.81 4.09
C GLU A 5 3.00 -13.17 5.48
N SER A 6 3.90 -12.23 5.68
CA SER A 6 4.01 -11.48 6.93
C SER A 6 2.75 -10.66 7.22
N LEU A 7 2.17 -10.04 6.19
CA LEU A 7 0.93 -9.29 6.33
C LEU A 7 -0.26 -10.20 6.62
N VAL A 8 -0.33 -11.36 5.96
CA VAL A 8 -1.33 -12.39 6.27
C VAL A 8 -1.20 -12.83 7.73
N ASP A 9 0.01 -13.12 8.17
CA ASP A 9 0.26 -13.58 9.55
C ASP A 9 -0.16 -12.55 10.60
N GLU A 10 0.02 -11.27 10.30
CA GLU A 10 -0.41 -10.18 11.18
C GLU A 10 -1.92 -10.09 11.32
N TYR A 11 -2.70 -10.42 10.26
CA TYR A 11 -4.13 -10.14 10.21
C TYR A 11 -5.04 -11.35 10.24
N TYR A 12 -4.55 -12.57 9.96
CA TYR A 12 -5.43 -13.74 9.78
C TYR A 12 -6.31 -14.08 11.00
N LYS A 13 -5.87 -13.71 12.20
CA LYS A 13 -6.67 -13.91 13.42
C LYS A 13 -7.80 -12.89 13.58
N ARG A 14 -7.69 -11.77 12.91
CA ARG A 14 -8.64 -10.64 13.00
C ARG A 14 -9.66 -10.66 11.88
N VAL A 15 -9.25 -11.07 10.69
CA VAL A 15 -10.11 -11.14 9.51
C VAL A 15 -9.69 -12.35 8.67
N PRO A 16 -10.64 -13.20 8.23
CA PRO A 16 -10.30 -14.31 7.34
C PRO A 16 -9.72 -13.81 6.03
N ILE A 17 -8.65 -14.44 5.57
CA ILE A 17 -7.99 -14.12 4.30
C ILE A 17 -7.93 -15.41 3.48
N THR A 18 -8.57 -15.42 2.32
CA THR A 18 -8.73 -16.61 1.48
C THR A 18 -8.34 -16.28 0.03
N ILE A 19 -7.60 -17.19 -0.59
CA ILE A 19 -7.34 -17.14 -2.03
C ILE A 19 -8.42 -17.93 -2.73
N ASP A 20 -9.17 -17.29 -3.62
CA ASP A 20 -10.31 -17.87 -4.31
C ASP A 20 -10.03 -18.03 -5.80
N LYS A 21 -10.10 -19.28 -6.27
CA LYS A 21 -9.90 -19.62 -7.69
C LYS A 21 -11.12 -19.28 -8.56
N ARG A 22 -12.26 -18.98 -7.95
CA ARG A 22 -13.52 -18.73 -8.65
C ARG A 22 -13.76 -17.24 -8.91
N MET A 23 -12.90 -16.36 -8.44
CA MET A 23 -13.06 -14.92 -8.68
C MET A 23 -12.93 -14.61 -10.16
N PRO A 24 -13.80 -13.72 -10.70
CA PRO A 24 -13.74 -13.35 -12.10
C PRO A 24 -12.47 -12.57 -12.45
N ILE A 25 -12.07 -12.67 -13.71
CA ILE A 25 -10.98 -11.87 -14.25
C ILE A 25 -11.34 -10.39 -14.10
N GLY A 26 -10.39 -9.58 -13.64
CA GLY A 26 -10.59 -8.15 -13.43
C GLY A 26 -10.96 -7.77 -12.00
N LEU A 27 -11.30 -8.73 -11.15
CA LEU A 27 -11.50 -8.50 -9.72
C LEU A 27 -10.30 -9.10 -8.98
N SER A 28 -9.45 -8.24 -8.43
CA SER A 28 -8.21 -8.67 -7.75
C SER A 28 -8.44 -9.12 -6.32
N GLY A 29 -9.30 -8.41 -5.60
CA GLY A 29 -9.64 -8.73 -4.24
C GLY A 29 -10.95 -8.07 -3.84
N ILE A 30 -11.52 -8.51 -2.73
CA ILE A 30 -12.70 -7.90 -2.15
C ILE A 30 -12.76 -8.19 -0.65
N TYR A 31 -13.12 -7.19 0.12
CA TYR A 31 -13.46 -7.35 1.53
C TYR A 31 -14.98 -7.24 1.71
N THR A 32 -15.55 -8.21 2.43
CA THR A 32 -16.92 -8.15 2.91
C THR A 32 -16.95 -8.57 4.39
N SER A 33 -17.91 -8.04 5.15
CA SER A 33 -18.04 -8.43 6.55
C SER A 33 -18.42 -9.90 6.73
N PHE A 34 -19.05 -10.53 5.72
CA PHE A 34 -19.46 -11.93 5.78
C PHE A 34 -18.33 -12.91 5.46
N HIS A 35 -17.51 -12.60 4.49
CA HIS A 35 -16.50 -13.53 3.96
C HIS A 35 -15.06 -13.13 4.31
N GLY A 36 -14.87 -11.96 4.91
CA GLY A 36 -13.53 -11.44 5.11
C GLY A 36 -12.92 -10.97 3.79
N ILE A 37 -11.63 -11.21 3.64
CA ILE A 37 -10.87 -10.81 2.44
C ILE A 37 -10.74 -12.01 1.51
N LEU A 38 -11.17 -11.84 0.26
CA LEU A 38 -10.97 -12.81 -0.80
C LEU A 38 -9.98 -12.22 -1.81
N LEU A 39 -8.96 -12.97 -2.16
CA LEU A 39 -7.95 -12.59 -3.14
C LEU A 39 -8.04 -13.51 -4.35
N ASN A 40 -7.92 -12.93 -5.55
CA ASN A 40 -7.95 -13.70 -6.78
C ASN A 40 -6.70 -14.59 -6.88
N ALA A 41 -6.90 -15.87 -7.22
CA ALA A 41 -5.80 -16.83 -7.31
C ALA A 41 -4.83 -16.55 -8.48
N ASN A 42 -5.19 -15.67 -9.41
CA ASN A 42 -4.38 -15.35 -10.59
C ASN A 42 -3.40 -14.18 -10.39
N LEU A 43 -3.21 -13.72 -9.16
CA LEU A 43 -2.34 -12.58 -8.88
C LEU A 43 -0.87 -13.01 -8.82
N THR A 44 0.02 -12.10 -9.22
CA THR A 44 1.46 -12.23 -8.96
C THR A 44 1.76 -11.99 -7.48
N GLN A 45 2.98 -12.31 -7.05
CA GLN A 45 3.42 -12.10 -5.67
C GLN A 45 3.29 -10.63 -5.22
N ASN A 46 3.72 -9.69 -6.06
CA ASN A 46 3.65 -8.27 -5.74
C ASN A 46 2.21 -7.75 -5.77
N GLU A 47 1.37 -8.29 -6.64
CA GLU A 47 -0.06 -7.99 -6.64
C GLU A 47 -0.74 -8.47 -5.36
N TYR A 48 -0.43 -9.69 -4.89
CA TYR A 48 -0.98 -10.18 -3.62
C TYR A 48 -0.72 -9.23 -2.47
N HIS A 49 0.51 -8.75 -2.33
CA HIS A 49 0.87 -7.85 -1.24
C HIS A 49 0.15 -6.50 -1.36
N SER A 50 0.13 -5.90 -2.55
CA SER A 50 -0.52 -4.61 -2.81
C SER A 50 -2.04 -4.70 -2.62
N VAL A 51 -2.68 -5.73 -3.18
CA VAL A 51 -4.13 -5.92 -3.07
C VAL A 51 -4.54 -6.22 -1.62
N LEU A 52 -3.79 -7.08 -0.94
CA LEU A 52 -4.09 -7.39 0.46
C LEU A 52 -4.05 -6.13 1.34
N ALA A 53 -3.05 -5.26 1.12
CA ALA A 53 -2.96 -3.99 1.87
C ALA A 53 -4.20 -3.11 1.66
N GLU A 54 -4.72 -3.03 0.44
CA GLU A 54 -5.95 -2.29 0.14
C GLU A 54 -7.16 -2.92 0.81
N GLU A 55 -7.32 -4.25 0.73
CA GLU A 55 -8.45 -4.93 1.33
C GLU A 55 -8.42 -4.90 2.86
N ILE A 56 -7.25 -4.96 3.48
CA ILE A 56 -7.11 -4.69 4.91
C ILE A 56 -7.48 -3.24 5.21
N GLY A 57 -7.14 -2.31 4.33
CA GLY A 57 -7.59 -0.93 4.43
C GLY A 57 -9.10 -0.82 4.51
N HIS A 58 -9.84 -1.55 3.67
CA HIS A 58 -11.30 -1.64 3.75
C HIS A 58 -11.75 -2.20 5.09
N TYR A 59 -11.14 -3.29 5.54
CA TYR A 59 -11.44 -3.88 6.85
C TYR A 59 -11.24 -2.89 8.00
N GLU A 60 -10.11 -2.19 8.03
CA GLU A 60 -9.75 -1.28 9.12
C GLU A 60 -10.57 0.02 9.12
N THR A 61 -10.99 0.48 7.95
CA THR A 61 -11.60 1.82 7.82
C THR A 61 -13.11 1.81 7.66
N THR A 62 -13.73 0.68 7.28
CA THR A 62 -15.18 0.59 7.13
C THR A 62 -15.90 0.06 8.38
N ALA A 63 -15.16 -0.37 9.38
CA ALA A 63 -15.60 -0.70 10.75
C ALA A 63 -17.03 -1.21 10.89
N GLY A 64 -17.38 -2.28 10.17
CA GLY A 64 -18.61 -3.04 10.43
C GLY A 64 -19.90 -2.49 9.86
N ASP A 65 -19.92 -1.33 9.27
CA ASP A 65 -21.12 -0.79 8.65
C ASP A 65 -21.15 -1.08 7.16
N ILE A 66 -21.97 -2.03 6.80
CA ILE A 66 -22.34 -2.22 5.40
C ILE A 66 -23.41 -1.22 5.09
N ILE A 67 -23.04 -0.26 4.32
CA ILE A 67 -23.93 0.80 3.95
C ILE A 67 -24.29 0.62 2.49
N ASP A 68 -25.53 0.85 2.18
CA ASP A 68 -25.99 1.05 0.81
C ASP A 68 -25.36 2.36 0.32
N LEU A 69 -24.21 2.24 -0.34
CA LEU A 69 -23.35 3.36 -0.66
C LEU A 69 -23.68 3.94 -2.04
N THR A 70 -23.93 5.24 -2.06
CA THR A 70 -23.93 5.98 -3.32
C THR A 70 -22.55 5.92 -3.96
N ASN A 71 -22.46 6.11 -5.28
CA ASN A 71 -21.18 6.08 -6.00
C ASN A 71 -20.13 7.04 -5.42
N VAL A 72 -20.56 8.20 -4.92
CA VAL A 72 -19.66 9.19 -4.32
C VAL A 72 -19.10 8.70 -2.98
N GLN A 73 -19.93 8.07 -2.16
CA GLN A 73 -19.50 7.49 -0.88
C GLN A 73 -18.57 6.32 -1.10
N ASN A 74 -18.83 5.47 -2.11
CA ASN A 74 -17.94 4.38 -2.49
C ASN A 74 -16.55 4.88 -2.87
N LYS A 75 -16.47 5.94 -3.69
CA LYS A 75 -15.19 6.54 -4.09
C LYS A 75 -14.41 7.07 -2.90
N LYS A 76 -15.09 7.71 -1.94
CA LYS A 76 -14.43 8.19 -0.71
C LYS A 76 -13.87 7.05 0.12
N LEU A 77 -14.62 5.97 0.27
CA LEU A 77 -14.17 4.80 1.02
C LEU A 77 -13.01 4.10 0.33
N GLU A 78 -13.03 4.02 -0.99
CA GLU A 78 -11.91 3.50 -1.77
C GLU A 78 -10.63 4.29 -1.52
N ILE A 79 -10.70 5.61 -1.57
CA ILE A 79 -9.55 6.48 -1.32
C ILE A 79 -9.02 6.30 0.11
N ILE A 80 -9.91 6.23 1.10
CA ILE A 80 -9.53 6.04 2.50
C ILE A 80 -8.83 4.68 2.69
N ALA A 81 -9.40 3.62 2.12
CA ALA A 81 -8.81 2.28 2.20
C ALA A 81 -7.44 2.21 1.54
N ARG A 82 -7.30 2.77 0.33
CA ARG A 82 -6.02 2.82 -0.38
C ARG A 82 -4.97 3.59 0.40
N ARG A 83 -5.32 4.75 0.92
CA ARG A 83 -4.42 5.56 1.76
C ARG A 83 -3.94 4.81 2.99
N TRP A 84 -4.83 4.07 3.60
CA TRP A 84 -4.45 3.19 4.71
C TRP A 84 -3.41 2.16 4.25
N GLY A 85 -3.65 1.53 3.10
CA GLY A 85 -2.72 0.54 2.51
C GLY A 85 -1.35 1.13 2.19
N TYR A 86 -1.29 2.32 1.60
CA TYR A 86 -0.01 3.00 1.32
C TYR A 86 0.80 3.19 2.59
N LYS A 87 0.18 3.73 3.62
CA LYS A 87 0.84 3.99 4.91
C LYS A 87 1.26 2.70 5.60
N LYS A 88 0.54 1.62 5.37
CA LYS A 88 0.84 0.32 6.01
C LYS A 88 2.07 -0.33 5.41
N ILE A 89 2.19 -0.37 4.08
CA ILE A 89 3.23 -1.17 3.42
C ILE A 89 4.29 -0.36 2.67
N VAL A 90 4.12 0.97 2.54
CA VAL A 90 5.15 1.87 2.01
C VAL A 90 5.29 3.06 2.96
N LYS A 91 5.97 2.83 4.06
CA LYS A 91 6.25 3.89 5.03
C LYS A 91 7.40 4.78 4.53
N LEU A 92 7.51 5.99 5.07
CA LEU A 92 8.67 6.84 4.78
C LEU A 92 9.96 6.15 5.17
N ASP A 93 9.95 5.38 6.27
CA ASP A 93 11.09 4.56 6.68
C ASP A 93 11.51 3.53 5.62
N ASP A 94 10.56 2.94 4.91
CA ASP A 94 10.84 1.98 3.84
C ASP A 94 11.54 2.64 2.66
N LEU A 95 11.14 3.87 2.32
CA LEU A 95 11.79 4.65 1.27
C LEU A 95 13.23 5.02 1.67
N ILE A 96 13.44 5.38 2.92
CA ILE A 96 14.77 5.66 3.47
C ILE A 96 15.63 4.40 3.44
N GLU A 97 15.08 3.26 3.82
CA GLU A 97 15.80 1.98 3.75
C GLU A 97 16.24 1.66 2.31
N CYS A 98 15.39 1.89 1.33
CA CYS A 98 15.77 1.74 -0.08
C CYS A 98 16.96 2.62 -0.42
N TYR A 99 16.92 3.90 -0.02
CA TYR A 99 18.05 4.81 -0.25
C TYR A 99 19.34 4.31 0.41
N GLU A 100 19.26 3.88 1.67
CA GLU A 100 20.42 3.38 2.42
C GLU A 100 21.05 2.13 1.77
N ARG A 101 20.25 1.36 1.07
CA ARG A 101 20.68 0.14 0.36
C ARG A 101 21.02 0.38 -1.12
N TYR A 102 21.07 1.63 -1.55
CA TYR A 102 21.33 2.00 -2.96
C TYR A 102 20.28 1.44 -3.93
N ILE A 103 19.06 1.27 -3.47
CA ILE A 103 17.92 0.85 -4.28
C ILE A 103 17.24 2.11 -4.78
N THR A 104 17.40 2.44 -6.07
CA THR A 104 17.06 3.77 -6.60
C THR A 104 16.06 3.77 -7.74
N THR A 105 15.92 2.68 -8.48
CA THR A 105 14.96 2.61 -9.59
C THR A 105 13.59 2.18 -9.09
N VAL A 106 12.53 2.57 -9.81
CA VAL A 106 11.16 2.12 -9.50
C VAL A 106 11.08 0.60 -9.45
N GLU A 107 11.70 -0.08 -10.41
CA GLU A 107 11.70 -1.53 -10.47
C GLU A 107 12.35 -2.18 -9.25
N GLU A 108 13.50 -1.66 -8.83
CA GLU A 108 14.22 -2.15 -7.66
C GLU A 108 13.44 -1.88 -6.36
N ILE A 109 12.84 -0.69 -6.24
CA ILE A 109 12.02 -0.33 -5.07
C ILE A 109 10.80 -1.26 -4.99
N CYS A 110 10.11 -1.47 -6.10
CA CYS A 110 8.96 -2.36 -6.16
C CYS A 110 9.35 -3.81 -5.84
N ALA A 111 10.49 -4.28 -6.34
CA ALA A 111 10.99 -5.61 -6.02
C ALA A 111 11.32 -5.74 -4.52
N HIS A 112 11.96 -4.74 -3.95
CA HIS A 112 12.33 -4.75 -2.53
C HIS A 112 11.12 -4.68 -1.61
N LEU A 113 10.14 -3.84 -1.93
CA LEU A 113 8.92 -3.68 -1.13
C LEU A 113 7.84 -4.70 -1.52
N GLU A 114 8.08 -5.49 -2.56
CA GLU A 114 7.14 -6.50 -3.07
C GLU A 114 5.77 -5.91 -3.39
N ILE A 115 5.78 -4.80 -4.12
CA ILE A 115 4.59 -4.07 -4.57
C ILE A 115 4.62 -3.89 -6.09
N VAL A 116 3.46 -3.56 -6.67
CA VAL A 116 3.38 -3.22 -8.09
C VAL A 116 3.70 -1.74 -8.33
N PRO A 117 4.22 -1.37 -9.53
CA PRO A 117 4.58 0.03 -9.82
C PRO A 117 3.43 1.01 -9.63
N GLU A 118 2.22 0.65 -10.02
CA GLU A 118 1.03 1.49 -9.87
C GLU A 118 0.77 1.82 -8.40
N PHE A 119 0.97 0.85 -7.51
CA PHE A 119 0.80 1.07 -6.07
C PHE A 119 1.81 2.08 -5.54
N LEU A 120 3.07 1.98 -5.95
CA LEU A 120 4.11 2.94 -5.56
C LEU A 120 3.77 4.35 -6.08
N GLU A 121 3.38 4.47 -7.34
CA GLU A 121 3.04 5.75 -7.95
C GLU A 121 1.89 6.43 -7.21
N GLU A 122 0.80 5.72 -6.97
CA GLU A 122 -0.36 6.23 -6.23
C GLU A 122 0.01 6.61 -4.80
N CYS A 123 0.86 5.82 -4.16
CA CYS A 123 1.39 6.10 -2.83
C CYS A 123 2.16 7.43 -2.80
N LEU A 124 3.04 7.66 -3.76
CA LEU A 124 3.81 8.90 -3.85
C LEU A 124 2.93 10.11 -4.13
N VAL A 125 1.90 9.95 -4.98
CA VAL A 125 0.88 10.99 -5.20
C VAL A 125 0.19 11.34 -3.88
N HIS A 126 -0.22 10.34 -3.11
CA HIS A 126 -0.85 10.54 -1.81
C HIS A 126 0.09 11.28 -0.84
N TYR A 127 1.36 10.90 -0.77
CA TYR A 127 2.31 11.57 0.11
C TYR A 127 2.57 13.01 -0.33
N ARG A 128 2.58 13.30 -1.63
CA ARG A 128 2.66 14.69 -2.10
C ARG A 128 1.46 15.53 -1.69
N GLN A 129 0.26 14.94 -1.71
CA GLN A 129 -0.94 15.62 -1.23
C GLN A 129 -0.88 15.90 0.27
N GLN A 130 -0.27 15.02 1.03
CA GLN A 130 -0.16 15.15 2.48
C GLN A 130 0.96 16.08 2.92
N TYR A 131 2.13 15.98 2.31
CA TYR A 131 3.36 16.65 2.77
C TYR A 131 3.85 17.77 1.84
N GLY A 132 3.35 17.84 0.61
CA GLY A 132 3.88 18.70 -0.42
C GLY A 132 4.95 18.00 -1.26
N GLN A 133 5.74 18.79 -2.01
CA GLN A 133 6.74 18.29 -2.95
C GLN A 133 7.87 17.52 -2.25
N ASP A 134 8.21 17.93 -1.05
CA ASP A 134 9.24 17.30 -0.24
C ASP A 134 8.86 17.31 1.24
N VAL A 135 9.54 16.49 2.04
CA VAL A 135 9.32 16.42 3.47
C VAL A 135 10.63 16.11 4.19
N PHE A 136 10.91 16.86 5.25
CA PHE A 136 11.96 16.50 6.19
C PHE A 136 11.44 15.41 7.13
N TYR A 137 12.16 14.32 7.17
CA TYR A 137 11.82 13.17 8.01
C TYR A 137 13.10 12.62 8.64
N GLU A 138 13.22 12.70 9.96
CA GLU A 138 14.44 12.34 10.68
C GLU A 138 15.66 13.08 10.12
N ASP A 139 16.72 12.38 9.73
CA ASP A 139 17.96 12.95 9.21
C ASP A 139 17.95 13.11 7.68
N TYR A 140 16.77 13.04 7.06
CA TYR A 140 16.62 12.99 5.61
C TYR A 140 15.68 14.07 5.09
N LEU A 141 15.93 14.47 3.84
CA LEU A 141 14.96 15.16 2.99
C LEU A 141 14.47 14.16 1.95
N ILE A 142 13.18 13.88 1.97
CA ILE A 142 12.52 13.02 0.98
C ILE A 142 11.86 13.92 -0.05
N ILE A 143 12.33 13.85 -1.29
CA ILE A 143 11.74 14.53 -2.44
C ILE A 143 10.78 13.51 -3.09
N LEU A 144 9.52 13.89 -3.23
CA LEU A 144 8.47 12.96 -3.63
C LEU A 144 8.20 12.92 -5.15
N ASP A 145 8.70 13.90 -5.91
CA ASP A 145 8.54 13.91 -7.36
C ASP A 145 9.64 14.76 -8.03
N PRO A 146 10.55 14.13 -8.80
CA PRO A 146 10.79 12.68 -8.84
C PRO A 146 11.33 12.20 -7.50
N LEU A 147 11.04 10.94 -7.15
CA LEU A 147 11.46 10.40 -5.87
C LEU A 147 12.99 10.43 -5.75
N ASP A 148 13.46 11.12 -4.73
CA ASP A 148 14.88 11.20 -4.38
C ASP A 148 15.00 11.45 -2.88
N ILE A 149 16.09 10.98 -2.29
CA ILE A 149 16.33 11.13 -0.85
C ILE A 149 17.74 11.69 -0.67
N LYS A 150 17.87 12.66 0.23
CA LYS A 150 19.15 13.27 0.60
C LYS A 150 19.29 13.29 2.10
N ARG A 151 20.51 13.11 2.59
CA ARG A 151 20.80 13.32 4.00
C ARG A 151 20.86 14.80 4.30
N LYS A 152 20.28 15.22 5.41
CA LYS A 152 20.32 16.65 5.83
C LYS A 152 21.73 17.21 5.87
N LYS A 153 22.70 16.40 6.34
CA LYS A 153 24.11 16.81 6.42
C LYS A 153 24.74 17.12 5.06
N ASP A 154 24.19 16.59 3.98
CA ASP A 154 24.70 16.77 2.62
C ASP A 154 24.00 17.94 1.89
N LEU A 155 23.03 18.60 2.54
CA LEU A 155 22.37 19.76 1.97
C LEU A 155 23.28 20.99 2.11
N ALA A 156 23.42 21.74 1.02
CA ALA A 156 24.17 22.99 1.02
C ALA A 156 23.29 24.09 1.62
N LEU A 157 23.34 24.22 2.92
CA LEU A 157 22.64 25.28 3.67
C LEU A 157 23.58 26.38 4.07
#